data_77b24023a661096f09908604552cdfc9
#
_entry.id   77b24023a661096f09908604552cdfc9
#
_cell.length_a   1.000
_cell.length_b   1.000
_cell.length_c   1.000
_cell.angle_alpha   90.00
_cell.angle_beta   90.00
_cell.angle_gamma   90.00
#
_symmetry.space_group_name_H-M   'P 1'
#
loop_
_entity.id
_entity.type
_entity.pdbx_description
1 polymer ?
#
loop_
_entity_poly.entity_id
_entity_poly.type
_entity_poly.pdbx_seq_one_letter_code
_entity_poly.pdbx_strand_id
1 'polypeptide(L)'
;MTTATLRALPPVRMTGRGFRTLVGVQAKLLLREPAAVIWLLLPVALVVLFGNIPAFQTPQHDLGGRRVIDVYVPTFAAMLPLFLALAALPTSMAAMREKNALRRFAVSPVPPAGMLAGLLAVVAALAALGVLLIVLIGALAFHVHAPNGLGAVLSSFVLGFTAVMALGLVVAAVASTAGAASALGVPVMILNFFFSGLYFPVAQMPAALRDIGQYVPFGAVMDAWSGYGPLWQHLAVLAGYTLVGGLASAKLFRWE
;
A
#
# COMPACT_ATOMS: atom_id res chain seq x y z
N MET A 1 -39.82 -12.17 -37.26
CA MET A 1 -38.63 -12.23 -36.40
C MET A 1 -38.76 -11.14 -35.34
N THR A 2 -39.18 -11.52 -34.13
CA THR A 2 -39.48 -10.59 -33.03
C THR A 2 -38.17 -10.29 -32.31
N THR A 3 -37.64 -9.09 -32.47
CA THR A 3 -36.50 -8.58 -31.70
C THR A 3 -36.92 -8.41 -30.24
N ALA A 4 -36.62 -9.40 -29.41
CA ALA A 4 -36.76 -9.29 -27.98
C ALA A 4 -35.77 -8.22 -27.49
N THR A 5 -36.28 -7.04 -27.15
CA THR A 5 -35.52 -5.99 -26.43
C THR A 5 -35.12 -6.57 -25.08
N LEU A 6 -33.85 -6.90 -24.96
CA LEU A 6 -33.24 -7.24 -23.65
C LEU A 6 -33.42 -6.05 -22.72
N ARG A 7 -34.44 -6.14 -21.88
CA ARG A 7 -34.71 -5.15 -20.85
C ARG A 7 -33.50 -5.15 -19.90
N ALA A 8 -32.74 -4.07 -19.89
CA ALA A 8 -31.64 -3.90 -18.97
C ALA A 8 -32.18 -4.10 -17.56
N LEU A 9 -31.69 -5.10 -16.86
CA LEU A 9 -32.03 -5.34 -15.46
C LEU A 9 -31.62 -4.10 -14.63
N PRO A 10 -32.48 -3.65 -13.69
CA PRO A 10 -32.13 -2.51 -12.86
C PRO A 10 -30.83 -2.79 -12.10
N PRO A 11 -29.96 -1.77 -11.87
CA PRO A 11 -28.71 -1.95 -11.15
C PRO A 11 -29.02 -2.51 -9.75
N VAL A 12 -28.56 -3.73 -9.51
CA VAL A 12 -28.74 -4.39 -8.22
C VAL A 12 -27.90 -3.64 -7.20
N ARG A 13 -28.55 -2.97 -6.25
CA ARG A 13 -27.87 -2.34 -5.11
C ARG A 13 -27.34 -3.45 -4.21
N MET A 14 -26.03 -3.52 -4.06
CA MET A 14 -25.38 -4.47 -3.17
C MET A 14 -25.80 -4.20 -1.73
N THR A 15 -26.35 -5.20 -1.07
CA THR A 15 -26.70 -5.11 0.36
C THR A 15 -25.43 -5.13 1.22
N GLY A 16 -25.46 -4.53 2.41
CA GLY A 16 -24.31 -4.57 3.33
C GLY A 16 -23.87 -6.01 3.69
N ARG A 17 -24.84 -6.96 3.76
CA ARG A 17 -24.52 -8.38 3.97
C ARG A 17 -23.77 -8.96 2.75
N GLY A 18 -24.20 -8.65 1.53
CA GLY A 18 -23.52 -9.07 0.29
C GLY A 18 -22.12 -8.51 0.20
N PHE A 19 -21.90 -7.25 0.57
CA PHE A 19 -20.56 -6.63 0.61
C PHE A 19 -19.63 -7.34 1.61
N ARG A 20 -20.09 -7.62 2.83
CA ARG A 20 -19.30 -8.34 3.84
C ARG A 20 -18.92 -9.75 3.37
N THR A 21 -19.82 -10.47 2.73
CA THR A 21 -19.54 -11.79 2.15
C THR A 21 -18.48 -11.68 1.03
N LEU A 22 -18.60 -10.67 0.16
CA LEU A 22 -17.62 -10.42 -0.90
C LEU A 22 -16.23 -10.12 -0.34
N VAL A 23 -16.14 -9.23 0.65
CA VAL A 23 -14.90 -8.92 1.36
C VAL A 23 -14.27 -10.17 1.97
N GLY A 24 -15.08 -11.01 2.64
CA GLY A 24 -14.60 -12.28 3.22
C GLY A 24 -14.04 -13.27 2.19
N VAL A 25 -14.71 -13.40 1.03
CA VAL A 25 -14.24 -14.23 -0.07
C VAL A 25 -12.92 -13.70 -0.64
N GLN A 26 -12.84 -12.39 -0.88
CA GLN A 26 -11.63 -11.76 -1.42
C GLN A 26 -10.46 -11.84 -0.43
N ALA A 27 -10.69 -11.65 0.86
CA ALA A 27 -9.67 -11.84 1.89
C ALA A 27 -9.12 -13.27 1.86
N LYS A 28 -10.01 -14.27 1.78
CA LYS A 28 -9.61 -15.66 1.69
C LYS A 28 -8.82 -15.98 0.42
N LEU A 29 -9.17 -15.38 -0.71
CA LEU A 29 -8.45 -15.55 -1.97
C LEU A 29 -7.06 -14.91 -1.88
N LEU A 30 -6.95 -13.67 -1.39
CA LEU A 30 -5.69 -12.96 -1.25
C LEU A 30 -4.73 -13.67 -0.28
N LEU A 31 -5.24 -14.15 0.87
CA LEU A 31 -4.44 -14.90 1.84
C LEU A 31 -4.04 -16.31 1.38
N ARG A 32 -4.65 -16.84 0.32
CA ARG A 32 -4.23 -18.07 -0.34
C ARG A 32 -3.20 -17.86 -1.43
N GLU A 33 -2.91 -16.64 -1.78
CA GLU A 33 -1.88 -16.27 -2.75
C GLU A 33 -0.52 -16.18 -2.05
N PRO A 34 0.44 -17.10 -2.29
CA PRO A 34 1.71 -17.13 -1.55
C PRO A 34 2.48 -15.81 -1.65
N ALA A 35 2.46 -15.17 -2.82
CA ALA A 35 3.12 -13.89 -3.03
C ALA A 35 2.53 -12.79 -2.13
N ALA A 36 1.20 -12.70 -2.00
CA ALA A 36 0.55 -11.69 -1.16
C ALA A 36 0.88 -11.91 0.33
N VAL A 37 0.93 -13.17 0.76
CA VAL A 37 1.31 -13.52 2.14
C VAL A 37 2.77 -13.16 2.42
N ILE A 38 3.68 -13.42 1.47
CA ILE A 38 5.09 -13.02 1.60
C ILE A 38 5.21 -11.50 1.76
N TRP A 39 4.53 -10.73 0.90
CA TRP A 39 4.57 -9.27 0.98
C TRP A 39 3.95 -8.71 2.27
N LEU A 40 2.95 -9.40 2.83
CA LEU A 40 2.34 -9.03 4.11
C LEU A 40 3.28 -9.32 5.29
N LEU A 41 3.91 -10.50 5.30
CA LEU A 41 4.70 -10.97 6.43
C LEU A 41 6.14 -10.46 6.41
N LEU A 42 6.68 -10.11 5.25
CA LEU A 42 8.08 -9.69 5.12
C LEU A 42 8.45 -8.51 6.03
N PRO A 43 7.71 -7.38 6.07
CA PRO A 43 8.05 -6.28 6.99
C PRO A 43 7.95 -6.69 8.46
N VAL A 44 6.99 -7.53 8.82
CA VAL A 44 6.85 -8.06 10.18
C VAL A 44 8.05 -8.92 10.56
N ALA A 45 8.48 -9.81 9.66
CA ALA A 45 9.66 -10.65 9.85
C ALA A 45 10.95 -9.81 9.97
N LEU A 46 11.05 -8.74 9.18
CA LEU A 46 12.19 -7.81 9.27
C LEU A 46 12.27 -7.10 10.61
N VAL A 47 11.13 -6.68 11.19
CA VAL A 47 11.11 -6.10 12.54
C VAL A 47 11.63 -7.10 13.58
N VAL A 48 11.17 -8.35 13.52
CA VAL A 48 11.62 -9.39 14.43
C VAL A 48 13.11 -9.69 14.22
N LEU A 49 13.55 -9.80 12.96
CA LEU A 49 14.95 -10.05 12.63
C LEU A 49 15.86 -8.92 13.16
N PHE A 50 15.55 -7.68 12.82
CA PHE A 50 16.36 -6.51 13.21
C PHE A 50 16.33 -6.27 14.72
N GLY A 51 15.18 -6.49 15.34
CA GLY A 51 15.02 -6.35 16.77
C GLY A 51 15.85 -7.36 17.59
N ASN A 52 16.17 -8.52 17.01
CA ASN A 52 17.02 -9.52 17.69
C ASN A 52 18.52 -9.37 17.40
N ILE A 53 18.95 -8.38 16.60
CA ILE A 53 20.36 -8.09 16.38
C ILE A 53 20.86 -7.16 17.50
N PRO A 54 21.79 -7.59 18.39
CA PRO A 54 22.22 -6.77 19.52
C PRO A 54 22.77 -5.39 19.12
N ALA A 55 23.50 -5.32 18.00
CA ALA A 55 24.05 -4.06 17.49
C ALA A 55 22.95 -3.04 17.11
N PHE A 56 21.73 -3.49 16.77
CA PHE A 56 20.62 -2.61 16.39
C PHE A 56 19.82 -2.11 17.60
N GLN A 57 20.06 -2.69 18.76
CA GLN A 57 19.46 -2.27 20.03
C GLN A 57 20.32 -1.25 20.79
N THR A 58 21.57 -1.03 20.37
CA THR A 58 22.45 -0.03 20.97
C THR A 58 22.31 1.32 20.31
N PRO A 59 22.30 2.44 21.11
CA PRO A 59 22.30 3.79 20.54
C PRO A 59 23.51 4.02 19.65
N GLN A 60 23.28 4.58 18.47
CA GLN A 60 24.32 4.88 17.48
C GLN A 60 24.52 6.39 17.32
N HIS A 61 25.77 6.82 17.31
CA HIS A 61 26.14 8.24 17.19
C HIS A 61 25.63 8.83 15.84
N ASP A 62 25.74 8.06 14.76
CA ASP A 62 25.33 8.46 13.40
C ASP A 62 23.81 8.64 13.25
N LEU A 63 23.02 8.08 14.18
CA LEU A 63 21.56 8.23 14.23
C LEU A 63 21.10 9.24 15.29
N GLY A 64 21.99 10.12 15.75
CA GLY A 64 21.69 11.10 16.78
C GLY A 64 21.36 10.47 18.15
N GLY A 65 22.01 9.37 18.49
CA GLY A 65 21.81 8.64 19.75
C GLY A 65 20.59 7.71 19.76
N ARG A 66 19.86 7.56 18.63
CA ARG A 66 18.78 6.60 18.51
C ARG A 66 19.30 5.20 18.17
N ARG A 67 18.55 4.18 18.56
CA ARG A 67 18.83 2.80 18.15
C ARG A 67 18.39 2.58 16.71
N VAL A 68 19.05 1.69 15.99
CA VAL A 68 18.66 1.33 14.62
C VAL A 68 17.20 0.85 14.59
N ILE A 69 16.78 0.05 15.57
CA ILE A 69 15.42 -0.48 15.65
C ILE A 69 14.36 0.63 15.80
N ASP A 70 14.67 1.75 16.47
CA ASP A 70 13.76 2.89 16.65
C ASP A 70 13.48 3.62 15.32
N VAL A 71 14.40 3.50 14.36
CA VAL A 71 14.24 4.08 13.01
C VAL A 71 13.54 3.09 12.07
N TYR A 72 13.90 1.81 12.15
CA TYR A 72 13.40 0.82 11.20
C TYR A 72 11.98 0.33 11.49
N VAL A 73 11.51 0.29 12.75
CA VAL A 73 10.12 -0.11 13.04
C VAL A 73 9.10 0.80 12.36
N PRO A 74 9.17 2.14 12.48
CA PRO A 74 8.29 3.03 11.71
C PRO A 74 8.45 2.85 10.19
N THR A 75 9.68 2.71 9.71
CA THR A 75 9.96 2.50 8.28
C THR A 75 9.29 1.23 7.75
N PHE A 76 9.38 0.11 8.45
CA PHE A 76 8.72 -1.14 8.07
C PHE A 76 7.20 -1.04 8.18
N ALA A 77 6.68 -0.28 9.15
CA ALA A 77 5.25 0.00 9.24
C ALA A 77 4.73 0.77 8.01
N ALA A 78 5.47 1.79 7.54
CA ALA A 78 5.12 2.53 6.33
C ALA A 78 5.37 1.74 5.04
N MET A 79 6.32 0.80 5.04
CA MET A 79 6.67 -0.05 3.88
C MET A 79 5.59 -1.10 3.56
N LEU A 80 4.87 -1.59 4.56
CA LEU A 80 3.87 -2.64 4.38
C LEU A 80 2.72 -2.24 3.45
N PRO A 81 2.08 -1.05 3.59
CA PRO A 81 1.12 -0.57 2.62
C PRO A 81 1.64 -0.51 1.19
N LEU A 82 2.92 -0.14 1.02
CA LEU A 82 3.55 -0.04 -0.30
C LEU A 82 3.67 -1.41 -0.98
N PHE A 83 4.06 -2.45 -0.24
CA PHE A 83 4.08 -3.82 -0.74
C PHE A 83 2.70 -4.29 -1.18
N LEU A 84 1.69 -4.07 -0.35
CA LEU A 84 0.33 -4.49 -0.67
C LEU A 84 -0.24 -3.71 -1.86
N ALA A 85 0.07 -2.41 -1.96
CA ALA A 85 -0.42 -1.55 -3.03
C ALA A 85 0.25 -1.81 -4.38
N LEU A 86 1.58 -1.96 -4.42
CA LEU A 86 2.34 -2.01 -5.66
C LEU A 86 2.72 -3.42 -6.11
N ALA A 87 2.70 -4.40 -5.20
CA ALA A 87 2.98 -5.78 -5.55
C ALA A 87 1.72 -6.66 -5.48
N ALA A 88 1.04 -6.74 -4.34
CA ALA A 88 -0.06 -7.68 -4.15
C ALA A 88 -1.34 -7.28 -4.91
N LEU A 89 -1.76 -6.02 -4.83
CA LEU A 89 -2.99 -5.54 -5.48
C LEU A 89 -2.96 -5.68 -7.01
N PRO A 90 -1.93 -5.16 -7.73
CA PRO A 90 -1.90 -5.24 -9.19
C PRO A 90 -1.79 -6.68 -9.70
N THR A 91 -0.97 -7.51 -9.07
CA THR A 91 -0.80 -8.92 -9.46
C THR A 91 -2.08 -9.72 -9.25
N SER A 92 -2.78 -9.52 -8.13
CA SER A 92 -4.06 -10.18 -7.88
C SER A 92 -5.12 -9.79 -8.89
N MET A 93 -5.20 -8.51 -9.26
CA MET A 93 -6.15 -8.03 -10.29
C MET A 93 -5.80 -8.57 -11.68
N ALA A 94 -4.53 -8.57 -12.05
CA ALA A 94 -4.09 -9.11 -13.32
C ALA A 94 -4.32 -10.62 -13.41
N ALA A 95 -4.05 -11.38 -12.34
CA ALA A 95 -4.36 -12.81 -12.26
C ALA A 95 -5.86 -13.11 -12.41
N MET A 96 -6.74 -12.24 -11.88
CA MET A 96 -8.18 -12.36 -12.10
C MET A 96 -8.58 -12.11 -13.56
N ARG A 97 -7.89 -11.22 -14.28
CA ARG A 97 -8.07 -11.01 -15.72
C ARG A 97 -7.62 -12.23 -16.51
N GLU A 98 -6.42 -12.75 -16.27
CA GLU A 98 -5.88 -13.94 -16.94
C GLU A 98 -6.82 -15.15 -16.82
N LYS A 99 -7.42 -15.34 -15.63
CA LYS A 99 -8.36 -16.45 -15.36
C LYS A 99 -9.79 -16.17 -15.87
N ASN A 100 -10.02 -15.08 -16.64
CA ASN A 100 -11.34 -14.62 -17.06
C ASN A 100 -12.36 -14.49 -15.92
N ALA A 101 -11.90 -14.34 -14.67
CA ALA A 101 -12.77 -14.23 -13.51
C ALA A 101 -13.61 -12.93 -13.58
N LEU A 102 -13.03 -11.83 -14.08
CA LEU A 102 -13.74 -10.56 -14.26
C LEU A 102 -14.94 -10.68 -15.19
N ARG A 103 -14.84 -11.44 -16.29
CA ARG A 103 -15.97 -11.71 -17.21
C ARG A 103 -17.10 -12.48 -16.52
N ARG A 104 -16.78 -13.41 -15.61
CA ARG A 104 -17.80 -14.13 -14.82
C ARG A 104 -18.50 -13.20 -13.84
N PHE A 105 -17.82 -12.20 -13.30
CA PHE A 105 -18.42 -11.18 -12.45
C PHE A 105 -19.31 -10.22 -13.24
N ALA A 106 -19.04 -9.94 -14.52
CA ALA A 106 -19.88 -9.09 -15.35
C ALA A 106 -21.30 -9.64 -15.56
N VAL A 107 -21.50 -10.96 -15.48
CA VAL A 107 -22.82 -11.63 -15.54
C VAL A 107 -23.40 -11.91 -14.13
N SER A 108 -22.70 -11.57 -13.08
CA SER A 108 -23.16 -11.72 -11.69
C SER A 108 -23.93 -10.46 -11.23
N PRO A 109 -24.81 -10.56 -10.23
CA PRO A 109 -25.49 -9.41 -9.68
C PRO A 109 -24.58 -8.46 -8.87
N VAL A 110 -23.27 -8.73 -8.80
CA VAL A 110 -22.30 -7.89 -8.09
C VAL A 110 -21.81 -6.79 -9.01
N PRO A 111 -22.03 -5.51 -8.67
CA PRO A 111 -21.53 -4.42 -9.49
C PRO A 111 -19.99 -4.41 -9.50
N PRO A 112 -19.33 -4.15 -10.64
CA PRO A 112 -17.88 -4.11 -10.76
C PRO A 112 -17.21 -3.17 -9.74
N ALA A 113 -17.79 -2.00 -9.51
CA ALA A 113 -17.32 -1.06 -8.48
C ALA A 113 -17.35 -1.66 -7.06
N GLY A 114 -18.34 -2.50 -6.76
CA GLY A 114 -18.42 -3.20 -5.48
C GLY A 114 -17.31 -4.23 -5.30
N MET A 115 -16.93 -4.92 -6.37
CA MET A 115 -15.81 -5.85 -6.37
C MET A 115 -14.48 -5.12 -6.09
N LEU A 116 -14.24 -4.01 -6.78
CA LEU A 116 -13.03 -3.20 -6.56
C LEU A 116 -13.00 -2.63 -5.15
N ALA A 117 -14.12 -2.07 -4.68
CA ALA A 117 -14.23 -1.57 -3.31
C ALA A 117 -14.00 -2.66 -2.26
N GLY A 118 -14.49 -3.88 -2.51
CA GLY A 118 -14.24 -5.05 -1.66
C GLY A 118 -12.76 -5.41 -1.59
N LEU A 119 -12.07 -5.43 -2.72
CA LEU A 119 -10.62 -5.71 -2.77
C LEU A 119 -9.82 -4.63 -2.05
N LEU A 120 -10.13 -3.35 -2.30
CA LEU A 120 -9.48 -2.23 -1.60
C LEU A 120 -9.71 -2.30 -0.08
N ALA A 121 -10.92 -2.66 0.34
CA ALA A 121 -11.24 -2.84 1.76
C ALA A 121 -10.42 -3.99 2.40
N VAL A 122 -10.22 -5.11 1.68
CA VAL A 122 -9.36 -6.21 2.14
C VAL A 122 -7.91 -5.76 2.27
N VAL A 123 -7.37 -5.10 1.24
CA VAL A 123 -5.99 -4.62 1.27
C VAL A 123 -5.79 -3.60 2.39
N ALA A 124 -6.75 -2.69 2.59
CA ALA A 124 -6.72 -1.72 3.70
C ALA A 124 -6.76 -2.41 5.08
N ALA A 125 -7.62 -3.41 5.24
CA ALA A 125 -7.72 -4.16 6.50
C ALA A 125 -6.43 -4.96 6.79
N LEU A 126 -5.84 -5.59 5.78
CA LEU A 126 -4.56 -6.31 5.93
C LEU A 126 -3.40 -5.36 6.20
N ALA A 127 -3.37 -4.20 5.54
CA ALA A 127 -2.38 -3.17 5.82
C ALA A 127 -2.50 -2.67 7.27
N ALA A 128 -3.71 -2.33 7.72
CA ALA A 128 -3.96 -1.88 9.08
C ALA A 128 -3.57 -2.93 10.12
N LEU A 129 -3.95 -4.21 9.88
CA LEU A 129 -3.58 -5.32 10.77
C LEU A 129 -2.06 -5.52 10.83
N GLY A 130 -1.38 -5.53 9.69
CA GLY A 130 0.06 -5.73 9.63
C GLY A 130 0.82 -4.57 10.26
N VAL A 131 0.40 -3.31 10.03
CA VAL A 131 0.98 -2.14 10.69
C VAL A 131 0.76 -2.20 12.20
N LEU A 132 -0.44 -2.58 12.65
CA LEU A 132 -0.71 -2.78 14.08
C LEU A 132 0.22 -3.84 14.68
N LEU A 133 0.42 -4.97 14.00
CA LEU A 133 1.36 -6.01 14.45
C LEU A 133 2.79 -5.49 14.54
N ILE A 134 3.27 -4.74 13.54
CA ILE A 134 4.61 -4.14 13.53
C ILE A 134 4.77 -3.19 14.74
N VAL A 135 3.80 -2.30 14.94
CA VAL A 135 3.83 -1.33 16.04
C VAL A 135 3.77 -2.05 17.40
N LEU A 136 2.92 -3.05 17.56
CA LEU A 136 2.82 -3.83 18.81
C LEU A 136 4.11 -4.60 19.09
N ILE A 137 4.69 -5.28 18.10
CA ILE A 137 5.97 -5.99 18.26
C ILE A 137 7.07 -4.98 18.60
N GLY A 138 7.15 -3.85 17.90
CA GLY A 138 8.12 -2.81 18.18
C GLY A 138 8.00 -2.25 19.60
N ALA A 139 6.79 -1.96 20.04
CA ALA A 139 6.54 -1.39 21.37
C ALA A 139 6.72 -2.41 22.50
N LEU A 140 6.16 -3.62 22.37
CA LEU A 140 6.12 -4.60 23.46
C LEU A 140 7.39 -5.45 23.55
N ALA A 141 7.98 -5.85 22.41
CA ALA A 141 9.17 -6.70 22.40
C ALA A 141 10.47 -5.89 22.42
N PHE A 142 10.50 -4.74 21.73
CA PHE A 142 11.74 -3.97 21.56
C PHE A 142 11.71 -2.59 22.22
N HIS A 143 10.62 -2.25 22.93
CA HIS A 143 10.46 -0.99 23.66
C HIS A 143 10.72 0.25 22.78
N VAL A 144 10.25 0.20 21.53
CA VAL A 144 10.32 1.32 20.59
C VAL A 144 9.26 2.35 20.99
N HIS A 145 9.67 3.58 21.18
CA HIS A 145 8.77 4.66 21.56
C HIS A 145 7.93 5.13 20.36
N ALA A 146 6.70 5.53 20.66
CA ALA A 146 5.85 6.14 19.64
C ALA A 146 6.51 7.42 19.10
N PRO A 147 6.41 7.70 17.80
CA PRO A 147 6.97 8.91 17.22
C PRO A 147 6.26 10.15 17.79
N ASN A 148 7.00 11.25 17.91
CA ASN A 148 6.45 12.54 18.31
C ASN A 148 5.50 13.05 17.20
N GLY A 149 4.42 13.74 17.59
CA GLY A 149 3.50 14.34 16.62
C GLY A 149 2.55 13.35 15.97
N LEU A 150 1.80 12.59 16.77
CA LEU A 150 0.82 11.59 16.28
C LEU A 150 -0.11 12.12 15.19
N GLY A 151 -0.49 13.41 15.22
CA GLY A 151 -1.30 14.02 14.17
C GLY A 151 -0.61 14.04 12.80
N ALA A 152 0.66 14.37 12.75
CA ALA A 152 1.46 14.35 11.52
C ALA A 152 1.64 12.91 11.01
N VAL A 153 1.94 11.98 11.94
CA VAL A 153 2.11 10.56 11.62
C VAL A 153 0.84 9.96 11.04
N LEU A 154 -0.30 10.14 11.69
CA LEU A 154 -1.57 9.57 11.23
C LEU A 154 -2.06 10.20 9.93
N SER A 155 -2.00 11.53 9.79
CA SER A 155 -2.44 12.21 8.58
C SER A 155 -1.60 11.83 7.36
N SER A 156 -0.27 11.85 7.49
CA SER A 156 0.63 11.44 6.41
C SER A 156 0.55 9.95 6.10
N PHE A 157 0.33 9.09 7.12
CA PHE A 157 0.14 7.66 6.91
C PHE A 157 -1.15 7.37 6.11
N VAL A 158 -2.28 7.98 6.49
CA VAL A 158 -3.57 7.78 5.80
C VAL A 158 -3.49 8.29 4.37
N LEU A 159 -2.97 9.51 4.15
CA LEU A 159 -2.79 10.04 2.81
C LEU A 159 -1.74 9.26 2.01
N GLY A 160 -0.64 8.85 2.64
CA GLY A 160 0.38 8.01 2.01
C GLY A 160 -0.19 6.66 1.57
N PHE A 161 -1.00 6.03 2.43
CA PHE A 161 -1.72 4.81 2.07
C PHE A 161 -2.62 5.00 0.84
N THR A 162 -3.44 6.06 0.81
CA THR A 162 -4.30 6.33 -0.35
C THR A 162 -3.51 6.67 -1.61
N ALA A 163 -2.39 7.38 -1.48
CA ALA A 163 -1.50 7.70 -2.59
C ALA A 163 -0.87 6.45 -3.22
N VAL A 164 -0.33 5.55 -2.41
CA VAL A 164 0.26 4.30 -2.93
C VAL A 164 -0.80 3.34 -3.45
N MET A 165 -2.01 3.31 -2.86
CA MET A 165 -3.15 2.58 -3.39
C MET A 165 -3.56 3.10 -4.77
N ALA A 166 -3.59 4.42 -4.98
CA ALA A 166 -3.90 5.03 -6.27
C ALA A 166 -2.84 4.66 -7.33
N LEU A 167 -1.55 4.66 -6.98
CA LEU A 167 -0.47 4.18 -7.85
C LEU A 167 -0.64 2.69 -8.20
N GLY A 168 -0.92 1.85 -7.21
CA GLY A 168 -1.18 0.42 -7.41
C GLY A 168 -2.37 0.17 -8.34
N LEU A 169 -3.44 0.98 -8.23
CA LEU A 169 -4.59 0.91 -9.13
C LEU A 169 -4.23 1.34 -10.56
N VAL A 170 -3.35 2.31 -10.75
CA VAL A 170 -2.84 2.67 -12.10
C VAL A 170 -2.07 1.50 -12.69
N VAL A 171 -1.17 0.87 -11.93
CA VAL A 171 -0.44 -0.33 -12.37
C VAL A 171 -1.43 -1.44 -12.72
N ALA A 172 -2.42 -1.69 -11.85
CA ALA A 172 -3.47 -2.69 -12.09
C ALA A 172 -4.33 -2.39 -13.32
N ALA A 173 -4.56 -1.11 -13.64
CA ALA A 173 -5.33 -0.70 -14.81
C ALA A 173 -4.59 -0.97 -16.13
N VAL A 174 -3.27 -0.81 -16.14
CA VAL A 174 -2.42 -0.95 -17.35
C VAL A 174 -1.95 -2.39 -17.54
N ALA A 175 -1.66 -3.13 -16.47
CA ALA A 175 -1.14 -4.48 -16.55
C ALA A 175 -2.18 -5.49 -17.03
N SER A 176 -1.87 -6.21 -18.09
CA SER A 176 -2.72 -7.27 -18.63
C SER A 176 -2.48 -8.63 -17.97
N THR A 177 -1.28 -8.87 -17.45
CA THR A 177 -0.84 -10.14 -16.84
C THR A 177 -0.21 -9.90 -15.48
N ALA A 178 -0.19 -10.94 -14.64
CA ALA A 178 0.47 -10.89 -13.34
C ALA A 178 1.98 -10.59 -13.47
N GLY A 179 2.63 -11.12 -14.50
CA GLY A 179 4.01 -10.80 -14.84
C GLY A 179 4.22 -9.32 -15.21
N ALA A 180 3.33 -8.75 -16.05
CA ALA A 180 3.37 -7.33 -16.40
C ALA A 180 3.11 -6.44 -15.17
N ALA A 181 2.19 -6.83 -14.30
CA ALA A 181 1.90 -6.12 -13.05
C ALA A 181 3.14 -6.05 -12.14
N SER A 182 3.85 -7.18 -11.99
CA SER A 182 5.11 -7.22 -11.23
C SER A 182 6.21 -6.40 -11.90
N ALA A 183 6.35 -6.50 -13.23
CA ALA A 183 7.37 -5.76 -13.98
C ALA A 183 7.19 -4.24 -13.89
N LEU A 184 5.96 -3.75 -13.73
CA LEU A 184 5.66 -2.32 -13.54
C LEU A 184 5.68 -1.92 -12.05
N GLY A 185 5.10 -2.72 -11.18
CA GLY A 185 4.94 -2.38 -9.76
C GLY A 185 6.25 -2.44 -8.97
N VAL A 186 7.09 -3.44 -9.22
CA VAL A 186 8.35 -3.62 -8.47
C VAL A 186 9.33 -2.46 -8.69
N PRO A 187 9.60 -1.97 -9.91
CA PRO A 187 10.47 -0.80 -10.09
C PRO A 187 9.93 0.47 -9.40
N VAL A 188 8.61 0.72 -9.47
CA VAL A 188 7.99 1.85 -8.76
C VAL A 188 8.16 1.70 -7.25
N MET A 189 8.02 0.50 -6.72
CA MET A 189 8.24 0.19 -5.31
C MET A 189 9.71 0.41 -4.90
N ILE A 190 10.67 -0.08 -5.68
CA ILE A 190 12.12 0.11 -5.43
C ILE A 190 12.47 1.60 -5.42
N LEU A 191 11.93 2.36 -6.38
CA LEU A 191 12.12 3.81 -6.43
C LEU A 191 11.61 4.50 -5.16
N ASN A 192 10.43 4.10 -4.66
CA ASN A 192 9.90 4.60 -3.40
C ASN A 192 10.81 4.27 -2.22
N PHE A 193 11.35 3.05 -2.15
CA PHE A 193 12.29 2.66 -1.09
C PHE A 193 13.60 3.41 -1.15
N PHE A 194 14.10 3.69 -2.34
CA PHE A 194 15.33 4.45 -2.51
C PHE A 194 15.22 5.83 -1.87
N PHE A 195 14.11 6.52 -2.08
CA PHE A 195 13.88 7.86 -1.53
C PHE A 195 13.35 7.91 -0.10
N SER A 196 13.07 6.76 0.52
CA SER A 196 12.56 6.70 1.90
C SER A 196 13.64 6.76 2.99
N GLY A 197 14.92 6.73 2.62
CA GLY A 197 15.99 6.57 3.58
C GLY A 197 16.22 5.13 4.05
N LEU A 198 15.56 4.14 3.42
CA LEU A 198 15.69 2.72 3.79
C LEU A 198 17.12 2.19 3.54
N TYR A 199 17.71 2.55 2.41
CA TYR A 199 19.06 2.10 2.03
C TYR A 199 20.17 3.02 2.53
N PHE A 200 19.90 4.33 2.55
CA PHE A 200 20.83 5.36 3.01
C PHE A 200 20.08 6.34 3.88
N PRO A 201 20.62 6.75 5.02
CA PRO A 201 20.05 7.83 5.82
C PRO A 201 19.82 9.07 4.95
N VAL A 202 18.64 9.67 5.02
CA VAL A 202 18.27 10.86 4.22
C VAL A 202 19.29 11.97 4.39
N ALA A 203 19.88 12.12 5.59
CA ALA A 203 20.93 13.11 5.89
C ALA A 203 22.22 12.91 5.10
N GLN A 204 22.50 11.70 4.61
CA GLN A 204 23.69 11.37 3.82
C GLN A 204 23.45 11.42 2.30
N MET A 205 22.19 11.64 1.89
CA MET A 205 21.86 11.78 0.48
C MET A 205 22.35 13.14 -0.07
N PRO A 206 22.85 13.18 -1.33
CA PRO A 206 23.07 14.44 -2.03
C PRO A 206 21.81 15.31 -2.02
N ALA A 207 21.98 16.62 -1.89
CA ALA A 207 20.86 17.57 -1.76
C ALA A 207 19.79 17.38 -2.86
N ALA A 208 20.23 17.22 -4.12
CA ALA A 208 19.32 17.01 -5.25
C ALA A 208 18.44 15.75 -5.10
N LEU A 209 19.01 14.62 -4.60
CA LEU A 209 18.23 13.39 -4.39
C LEU A 209 17.29 13.53 -3.21
N ARG A 210 17.70 14.21 -2.16
CA ARG A 210 16.84 14.50 -1.01
C ARG A 210 15.66 15.41 -1.41
N ASP A 211 15.93 16.43 -2.24
CA ASP A 211 14.89 17.34 -2.73
C ASP A 211 13.88 16.61 -3.64
N ILE A 212 14.32 15.64 -4.44
CA ILE A 212 13.41 14.77 -5.21
C ILE A 212 12.61 13.85 -4.28
N GLY A 213 13.25 13.31 -3.24
CA GLY A 213 12.65 12.36 -2.31
C GLY A 213 11.38 12.88 -1.64
N GLN A 214 11.32 14.16 -1.28
CA GLN A 214 10.14 14.77 -0.65
C GLN A 214 8.89 14.79 -1.57
N TYR A 215 9.07 14.62 -2.89
CA TYR A 215 7.96 14.51 -3.86
C TYR A 215 7.61 13.05 -4.20
N VAL A 216 8.32 12.07 -3.65
CA VAL A 216 7.99 10.64 -3.79
C VAL A 216 7.10 10.23 -2.62
N PRO A 217 6.01 9.48 -2.83
CA PRO A 217 5.02 9.21 -1.77
C PRO A 217 5.62 8.66 -0.47
N PHE A 218 6.52 7.68 -0.57
CA PHE A 218 7.12 7.09 0.64
C PHE A 218 8.13 8.04 1.30
N GLY A 219 8.90 8.80 0.51
CA GLY A 219 9.79 9.85 1.03
C GLY A 219 9.00 10.92 1.77
N ALA A 220 7.90 11.42 1.18
CA ALA A 220 7.03 12.42 1.81
C ALA A 220 6.44 11.94 3.15
N VAL A 221 6.08 10.65 3.28
CA VAL A 221 5.64 10.06 4.55
C VAL A 221 6.77 10.07 5.57
N MET A 222 7.97 9.63 5.18
CA MET A 222 9.11 9.53 6.08
C MET A 222 9.61 10.93 6.53
N ASP A 223 9.59 11.91 5.63
CA ASP A 223 9.94 13.30 5.94
C ASP A 223 8.93 13.92 6.91
N ALA A 224 7.63 13.67 6.72
CA ALA A 224 6.59 14.11 7.65
C ALA A 224 6.77 13.51 9.06
N TRP A 225 7.28 12.26 9.17
CA TRP A 225 7.52 11.59 10.45
C TRP A 225 8.82 12.04 11.13
N SER A 226 9.83 12.40 10.33
CA SER A 226 11.10 12.92 10.83
C SER A 226 11.04 14.42 11.17
N GLY A 227 9.96 15.11 10.80
CA GLY A 227 9.83 16.56 10.96
C GLY A 227 10.68 17.37 9.98
N TYR A 228 11.10 16.76 8.87
CA TYR A 228 11.85 17.44 7.82
C TYR A 228 10.88 18.19 6.89
N GLY A 229 11.07 19.50 6.77
CA GLY A 229 10.20 20.36 5.95
C GLY A 229 8.79 20.59 6.54
N PRO A 230 7.95 21.37 5.85
CA PRO A 230 6.62 21.70 6.34
C PRO A 230 5.63 20.57 6.05
N LEU A 231 4.89 20.14 7.07
CA LEU A 231 3.91 19.04 6.98
C LEU A 231 2.91 19.23 5.83
N TRP A 232 2.40 20.45 5.62
CA TRP A 232 1.42 20.73 4.58
C TRP A 232 1.92 20.39 3.16
N GLN A 233 3.22 20.54 2.90
CA GLN A 233 3.83 20.20 1.62
C GLN A 233 3.77 18.70 1.38
N HIS A 234 4.15 17.89 2.36
CA HIS A 234 4.08 16.42 2.26
C HIS A 234 2.65 15.95 2.08
N LEU A 235 1.70 16.52 2.83
CA LEU A 235 0.28 16.20 2.68
C LEU A 235 -0.26 16.60 1.29
N ALA A 236 0.17 17.75 0.75
CA ALA A 236 -0.21 18.19 -0.60
C ALA A 236 0.33 17.24 -1.69
N VAL A 237 1.59 16.79 -1.56
CA VAL A 237 2.18 15.80 -2.47
C VAL A 237 1.37 14.49 -2.43
N LEU A 238 1.09 13.96 -1.25
CA LEU A 238 0.33 12.72 -1.08
C LEU A 238 -1.11 12.84 -1.60
N ALA A 239 -1.77 13.97 -1.34
CA ALA A 239 -3.09 14.27 -1.90
C ALA A 239 -3.05 14.36 -3.42
N GLY A 240 -2.02 14.97 -4.01
CA GLY A 240 -1.79 15.03 -5.45
C GLY A 240 -1.70 13.64 -6.07
N TYR A 241 -0.90 12.74 -5.51
CA TYR A 241 -0.82 11.34 -5.95
C TYR A 241 -2.16 10.61 -5.83
N THR A 242 -2.87 10.83 -4.73
CA THR A 242 -4.20 10.21 -4.53
C THR A 242 -5.19 10.67 -5.60
N LEU A 243 -5.26 11.96 -5.87
CA LEU A 243 -6.20 12.53 -6.84
C LEU A 243 -5.81 12.16 -8.27
N VAL A 244 -4.56 12.41 -8.66
CA VAL A 244 -4.10 12.14 -10.03
C VAL A 244 -4.10 10.65 -10.33
N GLY A 245 -3.58 9.82 -9.43
CA GLY A 245 -3.57 8.37 -9.56
C GLY A 245 -4.97 7.78 -9.54
N GLY A 246 -5.86 8.28 -8.67
CA GLY A 246 -7.26 7.88 -8.63
C GLY A 246 -8.01 8.20 -9.92
N LEU A 247 -7.86 9.42 -10.45
CA LEU A 247 -8.46 9.82 -11.73
C LEU A 247 -7.88 9.05 -12.91
N ALA A 248 -6.56 8.85 -12.94
CA ALA A 248 -5.89 8.08 -13.97
C ALA A 248 -6.36 6.63 -13.96
N SER A 249 -6.42 5.99 -12.78
CA SER A 249 -6.90 4.62 -12.66
C SER A 249 -8.36 4.49 -13.11
N ALA A 250 -9.23 5.42 -12.74
CA ALA A 250 -10.63 5.41 -13.14
C ALA A 250 -10.82 5.53 -14.66
N LYS A 251 -9.96 6.30 -15.35
CA LYS A 251 -9.98 6.45 -16.81
C LYS A 251 -9.35 5.28 -17.55
N LEU A 252 -8.29 4.70 -17.00
CA LEU A 252 -7.53 3.62 -17.64
C LEU A 252 -8.11 2.24 -17.35
N PHE A 253 -8.94 2.10 -16.32
CA PHE A 253 -9.43 0.81 -15.88
C PHE A 253 -10.42 0.21 -16.91
N ARG A 254 -10.02 -0.92 -17.49
CA ARG A 254 -10.86 -1.69 -18.40
C ARG A 254 -11.28 -2.99 -17.73
N TRP A 255 -12.57 -3.29 -17.83
CA TRP A 255 -13.17 -4.50 -17.23
C TRP A 255 -13.10 -5.72 -18.16
N GLU A 256 -12.49 -5.55 -19.32
CA GLU A 256 -12.36 -6.59 -20.36
C GLU A 256 -11.09 -7.41 -20.20
#